data_387a20b86d95af5ae3b4e292a242d865
#
_entry.id   387a20b86d95af5ae3b4e292a242d865
#
_cell.length_a   1.000
_cell.length_b   1.000
_cell.length_c   1.000
_cell.angle_alpha   90.00
_cell.angle_beta   90.00
_cell.angle_gamma   90.00
#
_symmetry.space_group_name_H-M   'P 1'
#
loop_
_entity.id
_entity.type
_entity.pdbx_description
1 polymer ?
#
loop_
_entity_poly.entity_id
_entity_poly.type
_entity_poly.pdbx_seq_one_letter_code
_entity_poly.pdbx_strand_id
1 'polypeptide(L)'
;MIPYGMLPDALSCAALLYDGNRLVMERGNTHAEMTVGSPELLLGEESQTIAAPPEWENGILYVPLEAVTEVFSYEENWDAENRKMELTGSEDPATFLPESYDYRKAGRAPAVKNQGSLGTCWAFASVMALESRVRPEWNVSFSEDHMSLRNSFHFSQNAGGEYTMSMAYLLAWQGPVLEEEDPYGDGYSPDGLSPACHVQEIQVLPEKDYEAVKRAVYLYGGVQSSLYTAMVSDRDDTHYYRKETGAYWYNGDEKPNHDVVIIGWDDHYSRDNFNQPPEGDGAFICANSWGGEFGDDGYFYVSYYDTNIGIHNILYSGIESADNYDHIYQADLCGWVGQLGYGKESAFFANIYTSEEKEELEAVGFYATGENTSYQVYTVTDAE
;
A
#
# COMPACT_ATOMS: atom_id res chain seq x y z
N MET A 1 -11.50 -3.92 -23.98
CA MET A 1 -11.16 -4.54 -22.70
C MET A 1 -9.97 -3.83 -22.09
N ILE A 2 -10.01 -3.53 -20.80
CA ILE A 2 -8.93 -2.87 -20.05
C ILE A 2 -8.48 -3.86 -18.96
N PRO A 3 -7.19 -4.08 -18.75
CA PRO A 3 -6.71 -4.87 -17.61
C PRO A 3 -7.19 -4.25 -16.29
N TYR A 4 -7.77 -5.05 -15.41
CA TYR A 4 -8.28 -4.64 -14.11
C TYR A 4 -7.27 -3.82 -13.28
N GLY A 5 -6.02 -4.29 -13.22
CA GLY A 5 -4.96 -3.62 -12.48
C GLY A 5 -4.58 -2.22 -12.98
N MET A 6 -5.00 -1.83 -14.19
CA MET A 6 -4.76 -0.49 -14.74
C MET A 6 -5.84 0.53 -14.34
N LEU A 7 -6.97 0.10 -13.80
CA LEU A 7 -8.10 0.99 -13.50
C LEU A 7 -7.75 2.08 -12.49
N PRO A 8 -7.03 1.81 -11.38
CA PRO A 8 -6.64 2.85 -10.43
C PRO A 8 -5.78 3.95 -11.06
N ASP A 9 -4.76 3.56 -11.81
CA ASP A 9 -3.82 4.52 -12.42
C ASP A 9 -4.45 5.31 -13.58
N ALA A 10 -5.15 4.61 -14.47
CA ALA A 10 -5.70 5.20 -15.67
C ALA A 10 -6.93 6.09 -15.41
N LEU A 11 -7.74 5.74 -14.40
CA LEU A 11 -9.06 6.32 -14.20
C LEU A 11 -9.27 6.94 -12.81
N SER A 12 -8.28 6.85 -11.94
CA SER A 12 -8.39 7.28 -10.53
C SER A 12 -9.63 6.69 -9.84
N CYS A 13 -9.93 5.43 -10.10
CA CYS A 13 -11.02 4.71 -9.46
C CYS A 13 -10.51 3.58 -8.58
N ALA A 14 -11.08 3.43 -7.40
CA ALA A 14 -10.86 2.23 -6.61
C ALA A 14 -11.50 1.05 -7.34
N ALA A 15 -10.74 0.00 -7.57
CA ALA A 15 -11.21 -1.22 -8.20
C ALA A 15 -10.93 -2.39 -7.25
N LEU A 16 -11.98 -3.08 -6.82
CA LEU A 16 -11.91 -4.11 -5.79
C LEU A 16 -12.55 -5.39 -6.31
N LEU A 17 -11.81 -6.49 -6.21
CA LEU A 17 -12.27 -7.80 -6.63
C LEU A 17 -12.52 -8.68 -5.41
N TYR A 18 -13.78 -9.00 -5.14
CA TYR A 18 -14.20 -9.85 -4.04
C TYR A 18 -14.33 -11.30 -4.50
N ASP A 19 -13.69 -12.21 -3.78
CA ASP A 19 -13.75 -13.66 -4.02
C ASP A 19 -13.41 -14.06 -5.48
N GLY A 20 -12.55 -13.27 -6.15
CA GLY A 20 -12.14 -13.47 -7.53
C GLY A 20 -13.26 -13.36 -8.58
N ASN A 21 -14.43 -12.89 -8.19
CA ASN A 21 -15.63 -12.93 -9.04
C ASN A 21 -16.44 -11.62 -9.07
N ARG A 22 -16.57 -10.91 -7.94
CA ARG A 22 -17.36 -9.69 -7.87
C ARG A 22 -16.45 -8.47 -7.92
N LEU A 23 -16.50 -7.75 -9.05
CA LEU A 23 -15.77 -6.52 -9.28
C LEU A 23 -16.60 -5.33 -8.81
N VAL A 24 -16.03 -4.49 -7.96
CA VAL A 24 -16.58 -3.20 -7.53
C VAL A 24 -15.68 -2.09 -8.03
N MET A 25 -16.25 -1.08 -8.65
CA MET A 25 -15.55 0.13 -9.10
C MET A 25 -16.16 1.36 -8.41
N GLU A 26 -15.31 2.16 -7.76
CA GLU A 26 -15.74 3.33 -6.99
C GLU A 26 -14.92 4.56 -7.35
N ARG A 27 -15.60 5.70 -7.51
CA ARG A 27 -14.96 7.01 -7.66
C ARG A 27 -15.92 8.11 -7.16
N GLY A 28 -15.57 8.76 -6.07
CA GLY A 28 -16.46 9.73 -5.42
C GLY A 28 -17.78 9.08 -5.00
N ASN A 29 -18.89 9.58 -5.54
CA ASN A 29 -20.23 9.04 -5.29
C ASN A 29 -20.67 7.98 -6.32
N THR A 30 -19.81 7.67 -7.29
CA THR A 30 -20.10 6.65 -8.30
C THR A 30 -19.70 5.29 -7.76
N HIS A 31 -20.66 4.37 -7.74
CA HIS A 31 -20.47 2.98 -7.33
C HIS A 31 -21.04 2.06 -8.40
N ALA A 32 -20.24 1.13 -8.88
CA ALA A 32 -20.65 0.16 -9.88
C ALA A 32 -20.17 -1.24 -9.51
N GLU A 33 -21.01 -2.24 -9.80
CA GLU A 33 -20.68 -3.66 -9.57
C GLU A 33 -20.87 -4.48 -10.83
N MET A 34 -20.00 -5.46 -11.00
CA MET A 34 -20.08 -6.46 -12.06
C MET A 34 -19.73 -7.85 -11.51
N THR A 35 -20.22 -8.88 -12.16
CA THR A 35 -19.81 -10.26 -11.88
C THR A 35 -19.01 -10.78 -13.07
N VAL A 36 -17.87 -11.41 -12.82
CA VAL A 36 -17.05 -12.04 -13.86
C VAL A 36 -17.88 -13.06 -14.63
N GLY A 37 -17.85 -13.00 -15.94
CA GLY A 37 -18.65 -13.85 -16.83
C GLY A 37 -20.10 -13.40 -17.01
N SER A 38 -20.56 -12.32 -16.37
CA SER A 38 -21.90 -11.77 -16.55
C SER A 38 -21.83 -10.38 -17.23
N PRO A 39 -22.62 -10.12 -18.29
CA PRO A 39 -22.71 -8.82 -18.93
C PRO A 39 -23.60 -7.82 -18.17
N GLU A 40 -24.02 -8.14 -16.97
CA GLU A 40 -24.83 -7.28 -16.14
C GLU A 40 -23.94 -6.28 -15.39
N LEU A 41 -24.20 -4.99 -15.57
CA LEU A 41 -23.59 -3.86 -14.88
C LEU A 41 -24.62 -3.24 -13.95
N LEU A 42 -24.36 -3.23 -12.66
CA LEU A 42 -25.14 -2.53 -11.65
C LEU A 42 -24.48 -1.17 -11.39
N LEU A 43 -25.20 -0.08 -11.65
CA LEU A 43 -24.77 1.30 -11.40
C LEU A 43 -25.68 1.93 -10.34
N GLY A 44 -25.19 2.00 -9.11
CA GLY A 44 -26.03 2.32 -7.96
C GLY A 44 -27.13 1.27 -7.75
N GLU A 45 -28.41 1.66 -7.93
CA GLU A 45 -29.57 0.75 -7.85
C GLU A 45 -30.08 0.30 -9.24
N GLU A 46 -29.50 0.82 -10.32
CA GLU A 46 -29.93 0.53 -11.69
C GLU A 46 -29.08 -0.56 -12.33
N SER A 47 -29.74 -1.57 -12.89
CA SER A 47 -29.09 -2.66 -13.64
C SER A 47 -29.23 -2.42 -15.14
N GLN A 48 -28.15 -2.60 -15.87
CA GLN A 48 -28.12 -2.57 -17.34
C GLN A 48 -27.26 -3.70 -17.90
N THR A 49 -27.47 -4.04 -19.15
CA THR A 49 -26.69 -5.08 -19.85
C THR A 49 -25.73 -4.42 -20.82
N ILE A 50 -24.44 -4.74 -20.72
CA ILE A 50 -23.37 -4.28 -21.61
C ILE A 50 -23.00 -5.37 -22.62
N ALA A 51 -22.22 -5.01 -23.65
CA ALA A 51 -21.95 -5.88 -24.79
C ALA A 51 -21.11 -7.11 -24.43
N ALA A 52 -20.25 -7.04 -23.42
CA ALA A 52 -19.37 -8.12 -22.99
C ALA A 52 -19.21 -8.17 -21.47
N PRO A 53 -19.02 -9.36 -20.85
CA PRO A 53 -18.73 -9.46 -19.42
C PRO A 53 -17.26 -9.15 -19.10
N PRO A 54 -16.91 -8.87 -17.84
CA PRO A 54 -15.54 -9.02 -17.35
C PRO A 54 -15.10 -10.48 -17.44
N GLU A 55 -13.87 -10.72 -17.88
CA GLU A 55 -13.38 -12.10 -18.08
C GLU A 55 -11.89 -12.24 -17.78
N TRP A 56 -11.51 -13.44 -17.34
CA TRP A 56 -10.12 -13.81 -17.14
C TRP A 56 -9.51 -14.31 -18.46
N GLU A 57 -8.37 -13.72 -18.83
CA GLU A 57 -7.55 -14.19 -19.96
C GLU A 57 -6.09 -14.25 -19.54
N ASN A 58 -5.46 -15.42 -19.60
CA ASN A 58 -4.06 -15.65 -19.22
C ASN A 58 -3.70 -15.16 -17.80
N GLY A 59 -4.61 -15.32 -16.83
CA GLY A 59 -4.41 -14.89 -15.46
C GLY A 59 -4.62 -13.38 -15.21
N ILE A 60 -5.03 -12.63 -16.22
CA ILE A 60 -5.37 -11.21 -16.12
C ILE A 60 -6.88 -11.04 -16.23
N LEU A 61 -7.48 -10.33 -15.29
CA LEU A 61 -8.88 -9.93 -15.38
C LEU A 61 -8.99 -8.71 -16.28
N TYR A 62 -9.82 -8.81 -17.31
CA TYR A 62 -10.15 -7.71 -18.21
C TYR A 62 -11.56 -7.19 -17.97
N VAL A 63 -11.69 -5.88 -17.95
CA VAL A 63 -12.97 -5.16 -17.79
C VAL A 63 -13.37 -4.56 -19.13
N PRO A 64 -14.64 -4.68 -19.55
CA PRO A 64 -15.11 -4.06 -20.78
C PRO A 64 -14.94 -2.55 -20.77
N LEU A 65 -14.43 -2.00 -21.88
CA LEU A 65 -14.31 -0.55 -22.05
C LEU A 65 -15.66 0.16 -21.89
N GLU A 66 -16.70 -0.45 -22.48
CA GLU A 66 -18.09 0.05 -22.37
C GLU A 66 -18.53 0.21 -20.89
N ALA A 67 -18.19 -0.74 -20.01
CA ALA A 67 -18.50 -0.62 -18.59
C ALA A 67 -17.85 0.64 -17.99
N VAL A 68 -16.59 0.90 -18.31
CA VAL A 68 -15.83 2.06 -17.82
C VAL A 68 -16.41 3.37 -18.36
N THR A 69 -16.74 3.42 -19.65
CA THR A 69 -17.31 4.63 -20.27
C THR A 69 -18.71 4.95 -19.74
N GLU A 70 -19.54 3.91 -19.51
CA GLU A 70 -20.86 4.08 -18.91
C GLU A 70 -20.77 4.53 -17.43
N VAL A 71 -19.93 3.86 -16.63
CA VAL A 71 -19.80 4.15 -15.19
C VAL A 71 -19.28 5.56 -14.95
N PHE A 72 -18.27 5.99 -15.70
CA PHE A 72 -17.57 7.27 -15.44
C PHE A 72 -17.84 8.35 -16.50
N SER A 73 -18.80 8.11 -17.38
CA SER A 73 -19.20 9.08 -18.43
C SER A 73 -18.03 9.57 -19.28
N TYR A 74 -17.15 8.63 -19.71
CA TYR A 74 -16.06 8.93 -20.62
C TYR A 74 -16.52 8.83 -22.08
N GLU A 75 -16.00 9.75 -22.91
CA GLU A 75 -16.03 9.62 -24.37
C GLU A 75 -14.77 8.89 -24.82
N GLU A 76 -14.93 7.90 -25.70
CA GLU A 76 -13.84 7.13 -26.28
C GLU A 76 -13.43 7.63 -27.65
N ASN A 77 -12.13 7.75 -27.89
CA ASN A 77 -11.56 8.07 -29.19
C ASN A 77 -10.42 7.10 -29.53
N TRP A 78 -10.65 6.25 -30.54
CA TRP A 78 -9.67 5.28 -30.99
C TRP A 78 -8.84 5.83 -32.14
N ASP A 79 -7.54 6.06 -31.92
CA ASP A 79 -6.54 6.35 -32.93
C ASP A 79 -5.98 5.04 -33.52
N ALA A 80 -6.50 4.64 -34.67
CA ALA A 80 -6.11 3.40 -35.32
C ALA A 80 -4.68 3.43 -35.89
N GLU A 81 -4.14 4.60 -36.22
CA GLU A 81 -2.78 4.75 -36.74
C GLU A 81 -1.73 4.51 -35.65
N ASN A 82 -1.93 5.09 -34.48
CA ASN A 82 -1.02 4.95 -33.34
C ASN A 82 -1.43 3.83 -32.37
N ARG A 83 -2.55 3.14 -32.64
CA ARG A 83 -3.15 2.13 -31.78
C ARG A 83 -3.35 2.61 -30.34
N LYS A 84 -3.80 3.84 -30.20
CA LYS A 84 -4.01 4.53 -28.94
C LYS A 84 -5.50 4.72 -28.68
N MET A 85 -5.96 4.35 -27.49
CA MET A 85 -7.26 4.71 -26.97
C MET A 85 -7.12 5.95 -26.08
N GLU A 86 -7.92 6.95 -26.34
CA GLU A 86 -8.02 8.15 -25.51
C GLU A 86 -9.43 8.23 -24.91
N LEU A 87 -9.49 8.31 -23.58
CA LEU A 87 -10.72 8.49 -22.83
C LEU A 87 -10.75 9.95 -22.35
N THR A 88 -11.83 10.67 -22.72
CA THR A 88 -12.01 12.05 -22.33
C THR A 88 -13.23 12.17 -21.43
N GLY A 89 -13.04 12.62 -20.19
CA GLY A 89 -14.10 12.85 -19.22
C GLY A 89 -14.28 14.32 -18.91
N SER A 90 -15.43 14.68 -18.36
CA SER A 90 -15.78 16.07 -18.03
C SER A 90 -15.24 16.56 -16.68
N GLU A 91 -14.69 15.69 -15.86
CA GLU A 91 -14.32 16.00 -14.47
C GLU A 91 -12.87 15.64 -14.17
N ASP A 92 -12.21 16.45 -13.31
CA ASP A 92 -10.85 16.24 -12.87
C ASP A 92 -10.79 15.04 -11.89
N PRO A 93 -10.04 13.98 -12.18
CA PRO A 93 -9.89 12.83 -11.28
C PRO A 93 -9.41 13.21 -9.87
N ALA A 94 -8.73 14.33 -9.69
CA ALA A 94 -8.22 14.78 -8.39
C ALA A 94 -9.32 15.16 -7.38
N THR A 95 -10.56 15.39 -7.82
CA THR A 95 -11.66 15.86 -6.96
C THR A 95 -12.56 14.74 -6.41
N PHE A 96 -12.17 13.47 -6.56
CA PHE A 96 -13.05 12.33 -6.29
C PHE A 96 -12.80 11.57 -4.99
N LEU A 97 -12.11 12.16 -4.02
CA LEU A 97 -12.02 11.55 -2.71
C LEU A 97 -13.30 11.84 -1.91
N PRO A 98 -13.92 10.82 -1.29
CA PRO A 98 -15.05 11.05 -0.38
C PRO A 98 -14.60 11.78 0.89
N GLU A 99 -15.52 12.45 1.57
CA GLU A 99 -15.25 13.12 2.85
C GLU A 99 -14.85 12.14 3.98
N SER A 100 -15.18 10.85 3.81
CA SER A 100 -14.75 9.78 4.71
C SER A 100 -14.59 8.46 3.97
N TYR A 101 -13.62 7.65 4.38
CA TYR A 101 -13.39 6.31 3.88
C TYR A 101 -12.86 5.40 4.99
N ASP A 102 -13.31 4.15 5.05
CA ASP A 102 -12.98 3.24 6.13
C ASP A 102 -12.87 1.80 5.62
N TYR A 103 -11.68 1.22 5.65
CA TYR A 103 -11.42 -0.15 5.21
C TYR A 103 -12.21 -1.21 5.96
N ARG A 104 -12.61 -0.96 7.20
CA ARG A 104 -13.46 -1.88 7.98
C ARG A 104 -14.81 -2.08 7.30
N LYS A 105 -15.36 -1.00 6.72
CA LYS A 105 -16.61 -1.02 5.95
C LYS A 105 -16.44 -1.58 4.54
N ALA A 106 -15.26 -1.37 3.95
CA ALA A 106 -14.94 -1.86 2.61
C ALA A 106 -14.41 -3.31 2.59
N GLY A 107 -14.30 -3.98 3.75
CA GLY A 107 -13.76 -5.35 3.83
C GLY A 107 -12.26 -5.47 3.50
N ARG A 108 -11.51 -4.36 3.59
CA ARG A 108 -10.07 -4.27 3.27
C ARG A 108 -9.18 -4.16 4.50
N ALA A 109 -9.74 -3.99 5.69
CA ALA A 109 -8.95 -3.85 6.90
C ALA A 109 -8.05 -5.07 7.13
N PRO A 110 -6.75 -4.88 7.43
CA PRO A 110 -5.88 -5.99 7.81
C PRO A 110 -6.34 -6.60 9.13
N ALA A 111 -5.90 -7.81 9.43
CA ALA A 111 -6.15 -8.40 10.74
C ALA A 111 -5.46 -7.60 11.83
N VAL A 112 -6.15 -7.42 12.96
CA VAL A 112 -5.56 -6.77 14.13
C VAL A 112 -4.56 -7.71 14.79
N LYS A 113 -3.32 -7.25 14.95
CA LYS A 113 -2.19 -8.02 15.47
C LYS A 113 -1.61 -7.38 16.73
N ASN A 114 -0.72 -8.09 17.42
CA ASN A 114 -0.12 -7.63 18.67
C ASN A 114 1.38 -7.91 18.71
N GLN A 115 2.19 -6.85 18.62
CA GLN A 115 3.66 -6.91 18.71
C GLN A 115 4.19 -7.27 20.11
N GLY A 116 3.33 -7.26 21.13
CA GLY A 116 3.74 -7.45 22.52
C GLY A 116 4.68 -6.36 23.01
N SER A 117 5.83 -6.74 23.58
CA SER A 117 6.83 -5.82 24.14
C SER A 117 8.05 -5.59 23.23
N LEU A 118 8.06 -6.17 22.03
CA LEU A 118 9.18 -6.07 21.10
C LEU A 118 9.13 -4.76 20.29
N GLY A 119 10.27 -4.30 19.81
CA GLY A 119 10.38 -3.10 18.97
C GLY A 119 10.07 -3.36 17.47
N THR A 120 9.02 -4.10 17.18
CA THR A 120 8.69 -4.60 15.84
C THR A 120 7.53 -3.87 15.16
N CYS A 121 7.10 -2.71 15.69
CA CYS A 121 5.99 -1.94 15.10
C CYS A 121 6.18 -1.64 13.60
N TRP A 122 7.40 -1.38 13.16
CA TRP A 122 7.75 -1.16 11.76
C TRP A 122 7.42 -2.37 10.87
N ALA A 123 7.71 -3.61 11.34
CA ALA A 123 7.40 -4.83 10.61
C ALA A 123 5.88 -5.07 10.57
N PHE A 124 5.19 -4.90 11.72
CA PHE A 124 3.73 -5.00 11.80
C PHE A 124 3.02 -4.02 10.87
N ALA A 125 3.42 -2.75 10.89
CA ALA A 125 2.82 -1.74 10.02
C ALA A 125 3.07 -2.05 8.54
N SER A 126 4.28 -2.49 8.17
CA SER A 126 4.59 -2.88 6.79
C SER A 126 3.75 -4.07 6.33
N VAL A 127 3.68 -5.12 7.14
CA VAL A 127 2.90 -6.33 6.84
C VAL A 127 1.41 -6.02 6.76
N MET A 128 0.85 -5.28 7.71
CA MET A 128 -0.57 -4.89 7.68
C MET A 128 -0.91 -3.99 6.49
N ALA A 129 -0.02 -3.06 6.09
CA ALA A 129 -0.21 -2.25 4.90
C ALA A 129 -0.23 -3.12 3.64
N LEU A 130 0.70 -4.07 3.53
CA LEU A 130 0.78 -5.04 2.43
C LEU A 130 -0.47 -5.93 2.38
N GLU A 131 -0.91 -6.48 3.51
CA GLU A 131 -2.14 -7.28 3.62
C GLU A 131 -3.38 -6.50 3.14
N SER A 132 -3.49 -5.23 3.53
CA SER A 132 -4.60 -4.37 3.11
C SER A 132 -4.61 -4.09 1.60
N ARG A 133 -3.43 -4.09 0.96
CA ARG A 133 -3.28 -3.91 -0.49
C ARG A 133 -3.84 -5.09 -1.29
N VAL A 134 -3.63 -6.30 -0.81
CA VAL A 134 -4.09 -7.52 -1.50
C VAL A 134 -5.53 -7.90 -1.15
N ARG A 135 -6.13 -7.28 -0.14
CA ARG A 135 -7.53 -7.46 0.22
C ARG A 135 -8.46 -6.60 -0.65
N PRO A 136 -9.68 -7.03 -0.92
CA PRO A 136 -10.32 -8.27 -0.44
C PRO A 136 -10.01 -9.50 -1.30
N GLU A 137 -9.23 -9.36 -2.35
CA GLU A 137 -8.93 -10.42 -3.31
C GLU A 137 -8.24 -11.61 -2.66
N TRP A 138 -7.26 -11.34 -1.80
CA TRP A 138 -6.51 -12.34 -1.07
C TRP A 138 -6.54 -12.08 0.44
N ASN A 139 -7.29 -12.91 1.18
CA ASN A 139 -7.36 -12.82 2.63
C ASN A 139 -6.20 -13.59 3.25
N VAL A 140 -5.06 -12.94 3.39
CA VAL A 140 -3.78 -13.51 3.84
C VAL A 140 -3.31 -12.84 5.13
N SER A 141 -2.45 -13.52 5.88
CA SER A 141 -1.63 -13.00 6.97
C SER A 141 -0.16 -13.33 6.70
N PHE A 142 0.71 -12.33 6.77
CA PHE A 142 2.15 -12.48 6.59
C PHE A 142 2.89 -12.41 7.92
N SER A 143 4.09 -13.04 7.97
CA SER A 143 4.92 -13.15 9.16
C SER A 143 5.75 -11.90 9.45
N GLU A 144 5.53 -11.32 10.62
CA GLU A 144 6.40 -10.27 11.17
C GLU A 144 7.70 -10.86 11.76
N ASP A 145 7.68 -12.10 12.24
CA ASP A 145 8.91 -12.75 12.71
C ASP A 145 9.90 -12.94 11.56
N HIS A 146 9.46 -13.45 10.41
CA HIS A 146 10.33 -13.58 9.26
C HIS A 146 10.90 -12.23 8.81
N MET A 147 10.07 -11.19 8.68
CA MET A 147 10.55 -9.86 8.29
C MET A 147 11.54 -9.29 9.31
N SER A 148 11.29 -9.43 10.61
CA SER A 148 12.13 -8.84 11.63
C SER A 148 13.40 -9.63 11.94
N LEU A 149 13.42 -10.95 11.71
CA LEU A 149 14.55 -11.84 12.00
C LEU A 149 15.41 -12.18 10.77
N ARG A 150 14.83 -12.14 9.54
CA ARG A 150 15.48 -12.59 8.30
C ARG A 150 15.84 -11.47 7.33
N ASN A 151 15.67 -10.22 7.72
CA ASN A 151 16.13 -9.08 6.92
C ASN A 151 17.68 -8.98 6.94
N SER A 152 18.23 -8.20 6.02
CA SER A 152 19.68 -8.07 5.83
C SER A 152 20.39 -7.16 6.84
N PHE A 153 19.65 -6.54 7.78
CA PHE A 153 20.23 -5.60 8.76
C PHE A 153 20.73 -6.26 10.04
N HIS A 154 20.29 -7.47 10.35
CA HIS A 154 20.70 -8.25 11.52
C HIS A 154 20.52 -7.57 12.88
N PHE A 155 19.53 -6.72 13.04
CA PHE A 155 19.14 -6.15 14.32
C PHE A 155 18.28 -7.15 15.12
N SER A 156 18.39 -7.12 16.44
CA SER A 156 17.45 -7.85 17.28
C SER A 156 16.08 -7.18 17.26
N GLN A 157 15.01 -7.94 17.41
CA GLN A 157 13.64 -7.42 17.47
C GLN A 157 13.44 -6.32 18.53
N ASN A 158 14.22 -6.36 19.64
CA ASN A 158 14.20 -5.32 20.68
C ASN A 158 14.91 -4.02 20.29
N ALA A 159 15.75 -4.06 19.26
CA ALA A 159 16.49 -2.85 18.84
C ALA A 159 15.61 -1.83 18.09
N GLY A 160 14.40 -2.24 17.71
CA GLY A 160 13.58 -1.45 16.81
C GLY A 160 13.99 -1.60 15.35
N GLY A 161 13.41 -0.79 14.50
CA GLY A 161 13.69 -0.72 13.07
C GLY A 161 12.88 0.39 12.44
N GLU A 162 12.91 0.47 11.14
CA GLU A 162 12.20 1.49 10.39
C GLU A 162 11.76 0.95 9.01
N TYR A 163 10.87 1.67 8.35
CA TYR A 163 10.28 1.28 7.06
C TYR A 163 11.31 0.95 5.96
N THR A 164 12.52 1.54 5.99
CA THR A 164 13.58 1.24 5.02
C THR A 164 14.04 -0.21 5.09
N MET A 165 13.97 -0.84 6.29
CA MET A 165 14.27 -2.25 6.47
C MET A 165 13.20 -3.14 5.82
N SER A 166 11.92 -2.78 5.96
CA SER A 166 10.82 -3.47 5.29
C SER A 166 10.91 -3.35 3.77
N MET A 167 11.20 -2.15 3.27
CA MET A 167 11.38 -1.92 1.84
C MET A 167 12.49 -2.78 1.26
N ALA A 168 13.66 -2.80 1.92
CA ALA A 168 14.79 -3.60 1.49
C ALA A 168 14.47 -5.11 1.48
N TYR A 169 13.83 -5.61 2.54
CA TYR A 169 13.43 -7.01 2.67
C TYR A 169 12.45 -7.44 1.58
N LEU A 170 11.42 -6.62 1.32
CA LEU A 170 10.39 -6.93 0.34
C LEU A 170 10.88 -6.83 -1.09
N LEU A 171 11.63 -5.77 -1.43
CA LEU A 171 12.18 -5.57 -2.78
C LEU A 171 13.32 -6.53 -3.12
N ALA A 172 13.94 -7.16 -2.12
CA ALA A 172 14.92 -8.23 -2.30
C ALA A 172 14.29 -9.63 -2.38
N TRP A 173 12.96 -9.73 -2.35
CA TRP A 173 12.18 -10.97 -2.32
C TRP A 173 12.61 -11.93 -1.20
N GLN A 174 13.07 -11.39 -0.08
CA GLN A 174 13.33 -12.17 1.13
C GLN A 174 12.05 -12.64 1.82
N GLY A 175 10.92 -12.05 1.45
CA GLY A 175 9.53 -12.33 1.79
C GLY A 175 8.60 -11.46 0.97
N PRO A 176 7.29 -11.33 1.36
CA PRO A 176 6.72 -11.76 2.64
C PRO A 176 6.45 -13.25 2.69
N VAL A 177 6.61 -13.86 3.86
CA VAL A 177 6.29 -15.26 4.15
C VAL A 177 4.95 -15.33 4.87
N LEU A 178 4.22 -16.44 4.72
CA LEU A 178 2.94 -16.62 5.40
C LEU A 178 3.12 -16.75 6.93
N GLU A 179 2.22 -16.16 7.70
CA GLU A 179 2.19 -16.24 9.17
C GLU A 179 2.07 -17.68 9.66
N GLU A 180 1.39 -18.56 8.94
CA GLU A 180 1.26 -19.97 9.31
C GLU A 180 2.57 -20.79 9.16
N GLU A 181 3.52 -20.29 8.35
CA GLU A 181 4.82 -20.93 8.13
C GLU A 181 5.87 -20.45 9.17
N ASP A 182 5.70 -19.24 9.66
CA ASP A 182 6.60 -18.61 10.64
C ASP A 182 5.80 -17.69 11.61
N PRO A 183 5.10 -18.28 12.60
CA PRO A 183 4.24 -17.55 13.52
C PRO A 183 5.01 -16.59 14.44
N TYR A 184 4.46 -15.39 14.65
CA TYR A 184 5.09 -14.37 15.46
C TYR A 184 5.19 -14.73 16.95
N GLY A 185 6.36 -14.44 17.55
CA GLY A 185 6.55 -14.32 19.00
C GLY A 185 7.36 -15.42 19.66
N ASP A 186 7.89 -16.39 18.94
CA ASP A 186 8.81 -17.41 19.47
C ASP A 186 10.29 -17.02 19.37
N GLY A 187 10.58 -15.92 18.63
CA GLY A 187 11.93 -15.38 18.43
C GLY A 187 12.82 -16.26 17.55
N TYR A 188 12.22 -17.13 16.76
CA TYR A 188 12.90 -18.01 15.83
C TYR A 188 12.21 -17.95 14.47
N SER A 189 12.97 -17.97 13.41
CA SER A 189 12.47 -18.03 12.05
C SER A 189 13.19 -19.13 11.27
N PRO A 190 12.47 -20.07 10.63
CA PRO A 190 13.08 -21.15 9.86
C PRO A 190 13.90 -20.65 8.67
N ASP A 191 14.89 -21.44 8.25
CA ASP A 191 15.61 -21.20 6.99
C ASP A 191 14.83 -21.76 5.80
N GLY A 192 14.97 -21.11 4.65
CA GLY A 192 14.53 -21.65 3.36
C GLY A 192 13.02 -21.52 3.09
N LEU A 193 12.33 -20.66 3.80
CA LEU A 193 10.97 -20.27 3.46
C LEU A 193 10.98 -19.41 2.19
N SER A 194 9.96 -19.56 1.37
CA SER A 194 9.82 -18.83 0.11
C SER A 194 8.84 -17.65 0.25
N PRO A 195 9.04 -16.56 -0.49
CA PRO A 195 8.08 -15.47 -0.53
C PRO A 195 6.73 -15.97 -1.08
N ALA A 196 5.65 -15.53 -0.45
CA ALA A 196 4.28 -15.82 -0.88
C ALA A 196 3.83 -14.95 -2.07
N CYS A 197 4.46 -13.80 -2.25
CA CYS A 197 4.30 -12.90 -3.39
C CYS A 197 5.58 -12.07 -3.55
N HIS A 198 5.76 -11.49 -4.73
CA HIS A 198 6.84 -10.55 -4.99
C HIS A 198 6.33 -9.11 -4.89
N VAL A 199 7.03 -8.27 -4.12
CA VAL A 199 6.80 -6.83 -4.11
C VAL A 199 7.75 -6.19 -5.11
N GLN A 200 7.18 -5.59 -6.17
CA GLN A 200 7.92 -4.99 -7.28
C GLN A 200 8.04 -3.48 -7.19
N GLU A 201 7.08 -2.84 -6.50
CA GLU A 201 7.03 -1.39 -6.39
C GLU A 201 6.58 -0.96 -5.00
N ILE A 202 7.33 -0.02 -4.44
CA ILE A 202 7.00 0.68 -3.20
C ILE A 202 7.15 2.19 -3.47
N GLN A 203 6.16 2.95 -3.05
CA GLN A 203 6.15 4.40 -3.18
C GLN A 203 6.31 5.06 -1.80
N VAL A 204 7.25 6.00 -1.71
CA VAL A 204 7.37 6.89 -0.55
C VAL A 204 6.65 8.18 -0.91
N LEU A 205 5.50 8.41 -0.30
CA LEU A 205 4.66 9.58 -0.59
C LEU A 205 5.25 10.83 0.08
N PRO A 206 4.98 12.03 -0.46
CA PRO A 206 5.49 13.28 0.10
C PRO A 206 5.06 13.48 1.55
N GLU A 207 5.97 14.07 2.33
CA GLU A 207 5.73 14.40 3.74
C GLU A 207 4.55 15.38 3.88
N LYS A 208 3.61 15.06 4.78
CA LYS A 208 2.42 15.88 5.09
C LYS A 208 1.48 16.15 3.90
N ASP A 209 1.65 15.47 2.80
CA ASP A 209 0.69 15.50 1.69
C ASP A 209 -0.48 14.54 1.97
N TYR A 210 -1.45 15.03 2.73
CA TYR A 210 -2.62 14.24 3.13
C TYR A 210 -3.54 13.89 1.96
N GLU A 211 -3.54 14.70 0.90
CA GLU A 211 -4.25 14.39 -0.33
C GLU A 211 -3.64 13.17 -1.02
N ALA A 212 -2.32 13.13 -1.16
CA ALA A 212 -1.60 11.98 -1.70
C ALA A 212 -1.81 10.72 -0.83
N VAL A 213 -1.80 10.86 0.50
CA VAL A 213 -2.05 9.75 1.42
C VAL A 213 -3.48 9.22 1.28
N LYS A 214 -4.49 10.08 1.29
CA LYS A 214 -5.90 9.69 1.09
C LYS A 214 -6.11 9.01 -0.26
N ARG A 215 -5.51 9.57 -1.31
CA ARG A 215 -5.56 8.99 -2.65
C ARG A 215 -4.94 7.59 -2.69
N ALA A 216 -3.78 7.40 -2.06
CA ALA A 216 -3.12 6.11 -1.97
C ALA A 216 -3.97 5.08 -1.23
N VAL A 217 -4.53 5.45 -0.07
CA VAL A 217 -5.46 4.62 0.69
C VAL A 217 -6.70 4.27 -0.14
N TYR A 218 -7.27 5.22 -0.84
CA TYR A 218 -8.48 5.00 -1.63
C TYR A 218 -8.24 4.03 -2.80
N LEU A 219 -7.17 4.26 -3.56
CA LEU A 219 -6.93 3.56 -4.83
C LEU A 219 -6.21 2.21 -4.65
N TYR A 220 -5.28 2.11 -3.70
CA TYR A 220 -4.36 0.97 -3.65
C TYR A 220 -4.47 0.17 -2.36
N GLY A 221 -3.98 0.70 -1.26
CA GLY A 221 -3.86 -0.03 -0.01
C GLY A 221 -3.61 0.90 1.17
N GLY A 222 -3.56 0.35 2.39
CA GLY A 222 -3.18 1.10 3.57
C GLY A 222 -1.78 1.69 3.43
N VAL A 223 -1.59 2.86 4.01
CA VAL A 223 -0.32 3.57 4.00
C VAL A 223 0.33 3.44 5.37
N GLN A 224 1.50 2.79 5.44
CA GLN A 224 2.31 2.80 6.65
C GLN A 224 2.75 4.23 6.92
N SER A 225 2.55 4.69 8.16
CA SER A 225 2.94 6.03 8.59
C SER A 225 3.50 5.99 9.99
N SER A 226 4.31 6.99 10.34
CA SER A 226 4.97 7.06 11.65
C SER A 226 4.33 8.11 12.53
N LEU A 227 4.31 7.85 13.83
CA LEU A 227 3.89 8.82 14.85
C LEU A 227 4.78 8.72 16.10
N TYR A 228 4.73 9.75 16.93
CA TYR A 228 5.26 9.67 18.29
C TYR A 228 4.20 9.07 19.19
N THR A 229 4.57 8.14 20.06
CA THR A 229 3.69 7.67 21.12
C THR A 229 4.25 7.98 22.49
N ALA A 230 3.50 8.72 23.27
CA ALA A 230 3.72 8.95 24.70
C ALA A 230 2.87 7.99 25.56
N MET A 231 2.19 7.06 24.93
CA MET A 231 1.34 6.09 25.64
C MET A 231 2.21 5.10 26.40
N VAL A 232 2.13 5.18 27.73
CA VAL A 232 2.84 4.27 28.64
C VAL A 232 1.99 3.02 28.89
N SER A 233 0.68 3.13 28.69
CA SER A 233 -0.32 2.08 28.82
C SER A 233 -1.44 2.29 27.82
N ASP A 234 -1.69 1.30 27.05
CA ASP A 234 -2.72 1.21 26.01
C ASP A 234 -4.14 1.14 26.58
N ARG A 235 -4.28 1.07 27.89
CA ARG A 235 -5.56 0.87 28.57
C ARG A 235 -6.12 2.12 29.22
N ASP A 236 -5.30 3.13 29.44
CA ASP A 236 -5.67 4.33 30.18
C ASP A 236 -5.63 5.59 29.30
N ASP A 237 -6.45 6.57 29.68
CA ASP A 237 -6.36 7.89 29.10
C ASP A 237 -4.99 8.53 29.39
N THR A 238 -4.44 9.20 28.39
CA THR A 238 -3.23 10.01 28.52
C THR A 238 -3.53 11.46 28.08
N HIS A 239 -2.54 12.32 28.23
CA HIS A 239 -2.65 13.69 27.75
C HIS A 239 -2.99 13.76 26.24
N TYR A 240 -2.45 12.82 25.44
CA TYR A 240 -2.57 12.79 24.00
C TYR A 240 -3.58 11.77 23.48
N TYR A 241 -3.97 10.79 24.29
CA TYR A 241 -4.90 9.72 23.90
C TYR A 241 -6.15 9.71 24.77
N ARG A 242 -7.32 9.78 24.14
CA ARG A 242 -8.62 9.62 24.77
C ARG A 242 -9.20 8.25 24.46
N LYS A 243 -9.23 7.39 25.47
CA LYS A 243 -9.66 6.01 25.34
C LYS A 243 -11.12 5.86 24.89
N GLU A 244 -12.02 6.70 25.44
CA GLU A 244 -13.47 6.63 25.15
C GLU A 244 -13.79 6.78 23.64
N THR A 245 -13.01 7.59 22.94
CA THR A 245 -13.21 7.91 21.52
C THR A 245 -12.15 7.31 20.61
N GLY A 246 -11.11 6.66 21.17
CA GLY A 246 -9.97 6.18 20.42
C GLY A 246 -9.17 7.29 19.74
N ALA A 247 -9.27 8.54 20.23
CA ALA A 247 -8.68 9.70 19.57
C ALA A 247 -7.28 10.01 20.10
N TYR A 248 -6.32 10.18 19.21
CA TYR A 248 -4.92 10.49 19.51
C TYR A 248 -4.47 11.76 18.78
N TRP A 249 -3.80 12.66 19.50
CA TRP A 249 -3.18 13.86 18.96
C TRP A 249 -1.96 14.27 19.76
N TYR A 250 -0.79 14.25 19.12
CA TYR A 250 0.46 14.74 19.68
C TYR A 250 0.86 16.06 19.01
N ASN A 251 1.17 17.06 19.81
CA ASN A 251 1.52 18.43 19.38
C ASN A 251 2.90 18.89 19.89
N GLY A 252 3.78 17.94 20.22
CA GLY A 252 5.13 18.25 20.71
C GLY A 252 6.21 18.14 19.64
N ASP A 253 7.46 18.21 20.05
CA ASP A 253 8.64 18.27 19.19
C ASP A 253 9.42 16.93 19.13
N GLU A 254 8.92 15.88 19.77
CA GLU A 254 9.56 14.56 19.73
C GLU A 254 9.43 13.93 18.36
N LYS A 255 10.46 13.19 17.95
CA LYS A 255 10.46 12.46 16.69
C LYS A 255 9.57 11.23 16.76
N PRO A 256 9.09 10.74 15.61
CA PRO A 256 8.38 9.47 15.55
C PRO A 256 9.16 8.33 16.21
N ASN A 257 8.44 7.47 16.92
CA ASN A 257 8.99 6.29 17.59
C ASN A 257 8.09 5.04 17.43
N HIS A 258 7.04 5.16 16.64
CA HIS A 258 6.06 4.10 16.41
C HIS A 258 5.49 4.18 15.00
N ASP A 259 5.21 3.03 14.40
CA ASP A 259 4.59 2.93 13.08
C ASP A 259 3.19 2.33 13.18
N VAL A 260 2.30 2.85 12.34
CA VAL A 260 0.89 2.46 12.21
C VAL A 260 0.51 2.39 10.73
N VAL A 261 -0.68 1.91 10.44
CA VAL A 261 -1.21 1.89 9.06
C VAL A 261 -2.43 2.79 8.96
N ILE A 262 -2.38 3.79 8.10
CA ILE A 262 -3.55 4.59 7.73
C ILE A 262 -4.42 3.73 6.81
N ILE A 263 -5.66 3.45 7.23
CA ILE A 263 -6.64 2.61 6.53
C ILE A 263 -7.92 3.36 6.19
N GLY A 264 -7.94 4.65 6.41
CA GLY A 264 -9.09 5.49 6.16
C GLY A 264 -8.96 6.87 6.76
N TRP A 265 -10.02 7.63 6.66
CA TRP A 265 -10.13 8.98 7.21
C TRP A 265 -11.58 9.39 7.41
N ASP A 266 -11.79 10.45 8.21
CA ASP A 266 -13.04 11.17 8.36
C ASP A 266 -12.73 12.67 8.51
N ASP A 267 -13.08 13.46 7.48
CA ASP A 267 -12.84 14.90 7.45
C ASP A 267 -13.68 15.67 8.48
N HIS A 268 -14.75 15.03 8.96
CA HIS A 268 -15.67 15.59 9.97
C HIS A 268 -15.48 14.98 11.37
N TYR A 269 -14.40 14.19 11.59
CA TYR A 269 -14.13 13.66 12.91
C TYR A 269 -13.90 14.81 13.88
N SER A 270 -14.82 14.98 14.84
CA SER A 270 -14.86 16.17 15.69
C SER A 270 -13.61 16.32 16.55
N ARG A 271 -13.05 17.53 16.56
CA ARG A 271 -11.97 17.92 17.45
C ARG A 271 -12.28 17.74 18.93
N ASP A 272 -13.57 17.76 19.31
CA ASP A 272 -14.01 17.56 20.69
C ASP A 272 -13.89 16.11 21.15
N ASN A 273 -13.59 15.18 20.24
CA ASN A 273 -13.28 13.79 20.58
C ASN A 273 -11.90 13.61 21.21
N PHE A 274 -11.02 14.58 21.12
CA PHE A 274 -9.68 14.54 21.68
C PHE A 274 -9.64 15.07 23.12
N ASN A 275 -8.73 14.59 23.97
CA ASN A 275 -8.56 15.11 25.34
C ASN A 275 -8.15 16.59 25.35
N GLN A 276 -7.37 17.00 24.35
CA GLN A 276 -7.14 18.40 24.04
C GLN A 276 -7.58 18.63 22.61
N PRO A 277 -8.55 19.53 22.37
CA PRO A 277 -9.02 19.76 21.01
C PRO A 277 -7.90 20.35 20.13
N PRO A 278 -7.60 19.72 18.97
CA PRO A 278 -6.74 20.31 17.95
C PRO A 278 -7.36 21.57 17.33
N GLU A 279 -6.65 22.21 16.38
CA GLU A 279 -7.11 23.43 15.74
C GLU A 279 -8.40 23.28 14.93
N GLY A 280 -8.65 22.09 14.38
CA GLY A 280 -9.83 21.79 13.57
C GLY A 280 -10.24 20.33 13.64
N ASP A 281 -11.32 20.00 12.92
CA ASP A 281 -11.83 18.65 12.74
C ASP A 281 -10.98 17.85 11.76
N GLY A 282 -11.21 16.56 11.69
CA GLY A 282 -10.59 15.63 10.77
C GLY A 282 -9.54 14.74 11.40
N ALA A 283 -9.60 13.45 11.05
CA ALA A 283 -8.66 12.45 11.52
C ALA A 283 -8.44 11.34 10.49
N PHE A 284 -7.25 10.75 10.51
CA PHE A 284 -6.99 9.47 9.90
C PHE A 284 -7.50 8.34 10.79
N ILE A 285 -7.99 7.27 10.17
CA ILE A 285 -8.30 5.99 10.82
C ILE A 285 -7.04 5.12 10.66
N CYS A 286 -6.46 4.71 11.78
CA CYS A 286 -5.22 3.96 11.80
C CYS A 286 -5.41 2.57 12.42
N ALA A 287 -4.81 1.54 11.83
CA ALA A 287 -4.63 0.24 12.43
C ALA A 287 -3.34 0.23 13.26
N ASN A 288 -3.42 -0.30 14.48
CA ASN A 288 -2.29 -0.42 15.39
C ASN A 288 -1.90 -1.88 15.63
N SER A 289 -0.69 -2.09 16.14
CA SER A 289 -0.12 -3.39 16.46
C SER A 289 -0.14 -3.73 17.97
N TRP A 290 -1.16 -3.28 18.69
CA TRP A 290 -1.30 -3.51 20.15
C TRP A 290 -2.49 -4.40 20.54
N GLY A 291 -3.02 -5.13 19.58
CA GLY A 291 -4.15 -6.06 19.78
C GLY A 291 -5.50 -5.37 19.81
N GLY A 292 -6.56 -6.18 19.79
CA GLY A 292 -7.96 -5.71 19.73
C GLY A 292 -8.47 -5.05 20.99
N GLU A 293 -7.73 -5.10 22.10
CA GLU A 293 -8.07 -4.40 23.36
C GLU A 293 -7.74 -2.90 23.32
N PHE A 294 -6.97 -2.47 22.31
CA PHE A 294 -6.60 -1.08 22.11
C PHE A 294 -7.63 -0.38 21.19
N GLY A 295 -8.00 0.85 21.54
CA GLY A 295 -8.87 1.69 20.71
C GLY A 295 -10.24 1.10 20.44
N ASP A 296 -10.66 1.15 19.19
CA ASP A 296 -11.87 0.54 18.65
C ASP A 296 -11.49 -0.75 17.93
N ASP A 297 -11.42 -1.88 18.67
CA ASP A 297 -10.97 -3.18 18.16
C ASP A 297 -9.59 -3.15 17.45
N GLY A 298 -8.60 -2.42 18.02
CA GLY A 298 -7.25 -2.29 17.48
C GLY A 298 -7.06 -1.11 16.51
N TYR A 299 -8.10 -0.35 16.27
CA TYR A 299 -8.07 0.86 15.44
C TYR A 299 -8.24 2.10 16.29
N PHE A 300 -7.74 3.24 15.79
CA PHE A 300 -7.84 4.51 16.48
C PHE A 300 -7.80 5.69 15.49
N TYR A 301 -8.09 6.89 15.99
CA TYR A 301 -8.20 8.10 15.17
C TYR A 301 -7.04 9.03 15.49
N VAL A 302 -6.25 9.39 14.48
CA VAL A 302 -5.13 10.33 14.62
C VAL A 302 -5.47 11.64 13.93
N SER A 303 -5.46 12.73 14.69
CA SER A 303 -5.79 14.06 14.15
C SER A 303 -4.89 14.44 12.96
N TYR A 304 -5.45 15.13 11.96
CA TYR A 304 -4.67 15.77 10.89
C TYR A 304 -3.66 16.79 11.41
N TYR A 305 -3.86 17.29 12.63
CA TYR A 305 -2.99 18.26 13.31
C TYR A 305 -1.88 17.61 14.13
N ASP A 306 -1.79 16.27 14.14
CA ASP A 306 -0.68 15.56 14.77
C ASP A 306 0.65 15.94 14.13
N THR A 307 1.70 16.19 14.95
CA THR A 307 2.97 16.67 14.42
C THR A 307 3.74 15.63 13.62
N ASN A 308 3.49 14.35 13.82
CA ASN A 308 4.26 13.27 13.23
C ASN A 308 3.51 12.47 12.15
N ILE A 309 2.19 12.28 12.28
CA ILE A 309 1.44 11.53 11.26
C ILE A 309 1.66 12.14 9.87
N GLY A 310 1.93 11.31 8.88
CA GLY A 310 2.19 11.77 7.53
C GLY A 310 3.62 12.24 7.25
N ILE A 311 4.58 12.09 8.18
CA ILE A 311 6.00 12.37 7.91
C ILE A 311 6.62 11.27 7.04
N HIS A 312 6.43 10.02 7.41
CA HIS A 312 6.85 8.87 6.62
C HIS A 312 5.60 8.16 6.11
N ASN A 313 5.43 8.07 4.80
CA ASN A 313 4.23 7.50 4.20
C ASN A 313 4.66 6.48 3.14
N ILE A 314 4.46 5.21 3.42
CA ILE A 314 4.91 4.12 2.57
C ILE A 314 3.70 3.37 2.01
N LEU A 315 3.62 3.31 0.69
CA LEU A 315 2.62 2.57 -0.07
C LEU A 315 3.28 1.38 -0.76
N TYR A 316 2.75 0.19 -0.54
CA TYR A 316 3.14 -1.03 -1.25
C TYR A 316 2.22 -1.21 -2.46
N SER A 317 2.62 -0.69 -3.63
CA SER A 317 1.75 -0.56 -4.81
C SER A 317 1.83 -1.74 -5.78
N GLY A 318 3.02 -2.21 -6.11
CA GLY A 318 3.24 -3.29 -7.07
C GLY A 318 3.43 -4.63 -6.37
N ILE A 319 2.40 -5.48 -6.37
CA ILE A 319 2.45 -6.83 -5.79
C ILE A 319 2.08 -7.82 -6.87
N GLU A 320 2.92 -8.81 -7.07
CA GLU A 320 2.77 -9.83 -8.10
C GLU A 320 2.92 -11.23 -7.51
N SER A 321 2.51 -12.25 -8.28
CA SER A 321 2.70 -13.65 -7.90
C SER A 321 4.18 -13.98 -7.74
N ALA A 322 4.52 -14.86 -6.80
CA ALA A 322 5.89 -15.29 -6.57
C ALA A 322 6.48 -16.15 -7.69
N ASP A 323 5.66 -16.57 -8.66
CA ASP A 323 6.07 -17.35 -9.83
C ASP A 323 6.21 -16.50 -11.12
N ASN A 324 6.24 -15.16 -10.99
CA ASN A 324 6.38 -14.25 -12.12
C ASN A 324 7.79 -14.21 -12.72
N TYR A 325 8.84 -14.45 -11.91
CA TYR A 325 10.23 -14.51 -12.31
C TYR A 325 10.96 -15.63 -11.58
N ASP A 326 11.93 -16.26 -12.25
CA ASP A 326 12.70 -17.36 -11.67
C ASP A 326 13.83 -16.86 -10.74
N HIS A 327 14.46 -15.73 -11.08
CA HIS A 327 15.61 -15.23 -10.33
C HIS A 327 15.59 -13.71 -10.17
N ILE A 328 16.17 -13.23 -9.05
CA ILE A 328 16.51 -11.84 -8.80
C ILE A 328 18.02 -11.71 -8.59
N TYR A 329 18.64 -10.76 -9.25
CA TYR A 329 20.04 -10.40 -9.06
C TYR A 329 20.13 -9.02 -8.41
N GLN A 330 20.63 -8.96 -7.17
CA GLN A 330 20.69 -7.73 -6.40
C GLN A 330 22.01 -7.62 -5.63
N ALA A 331 22.59 -6.43 -5.61
CA ALA A 331 23.83 -6.16 -4.85
C ALA A 331 23.59 -5.39 -3.54
N ASP A 332 22.46 -4.73 -3.42
CA ASP A 332 22.09 -3.78 -2.36
C ASP A 332 21.02 -4.35 -1.43
N LEU A 333 21.29 -5.46 -0.76
CA LEU A 333 20.34 -6.15 0.14
C LEU A 333 19.85 -5.30 1.32
N CYS A 334 20.52 -4.21 1.67
CA CYS A 334 20.03 -3.21 2.63
C CYS A 334 19.22 -2.09 1.95
N GLY A 335 18.92 -2.22 0.67
CA GLY A 335 18.15 -1.26 -0.09
C GLY A 335 18.83 0.11 -0.23
N TRP A 336 18.02 1.17 -0.23
CA TRP A 336 18.54 2.53 -0.31
C TRP A 336 19.03 2.99 1.07
N VAL A 337 20.34 3.13 1.20
CA VAL A 337 21.03 3.59 2.42
C VAL A 337 21.71 4.95 2.24
N GLY A 338 21.70 5.48 1.04
CA GLY A 338 22.29 6.77 0.70
C GLY A 338 22.42 6.94 -0.80
N GLN A 339 22.89 8.11 -1.21
CA GLN A 339 23.10 8.41 -2.62
C GLN A 339 24.49 9.05 -2.87
N LEU A 340 25.06 8.72 -4.00
CA LEU A 340 26.29 9.32 -4.53
C LEU A 340 26.02 9.83 -5.93
N GLY A 341 26.66 10.93 -6.29
CA GLY A 341 26.54 11.50 -7.62
C GLY A 341 27.73 12.39 -7.96
N TYR A 342 27.76 12.85 -9.20
CA TYR A 342 28.84 13.71 -9.72
C TYR A 342 28.59 15.21 -9.43
N GLY A 343 27.54 15.57 -8.69
CA GLY A 343 27.09 16.94 -8.52
C GLY A 343 26.57 17.56 -9.83
N LYS A 344 25.97 16.75 -10.70
CA LYS A 344 25.42 17.11 -12.00
C LYS A 344 23.98 16.59 -12.11
N GLU A 345 23.23 17.12 -13.07
CA GLU A 345 21.84 16.72 -13.35
C GLU A 345 21.69 15.30 -13.90
N SER A 346 22.79 14.66 -14.32
CA SER A 346 22.80 13.29 -14.82
C SER A 346 23.95 12.48 -14.25
N ALA A 347 23.73 11.20 -14.06
CA ALA A 347 24.73 10.23 -13.62
C ALA A 347 24.55 8.91 -14.38
N PHE A 348 25.65 8.14 -14.50
CA PHE A 348 25.63 6.76 -14.95
C PHE A 348 26.03 5.87 -13.78
N PHE A 349 25.35 4.75 -13.65
CA PHE A 349 25.74 3.68 -12.73
C PHE A 349 25.53 2.34 -13.41
N ALA A 350 26.20 1.31 -12.95
CA ALA A 350 26.10 -0.04 -13.47
C ALA A 350 26.27 -1.07 -12.35
N ASN A 351 25.56 -2.14 -12.45
CA ASN A 351 25.79 -3.37 -11.71
C ASN A 351 26.16 -4.49 -12.70
N ILE A 352 27.01 -5.41 -12.27
CA ILE A 352 27.45 -6.54 -13.08
C ILE A 352 27.03 -7.81 -12.37
N TYR A 353 26.26 -8.63 -13.07
CA TYR A 353 25.78 -9.92 -12.57
C TYR A 353 26.23 -11.04 -13.51
N THR A 354 26.38 -12.23 -12.98
CA THR A 354 26.67 -13.44 -13.76
C THR A 354 25.51 -14.39 -13.55
N SER A 355 24.79 -14.70 -14.62
CA SER A 355 23.74 -15.70 -14.59
C SER A 355 24.33 -17.12 -14.49
N GLU A 356 23.67 -18.00 -13.78
CA GLU A 356 24.09 -19.42 -13.65
C GLU A 356 23.78 -20.22 -14.91
N GLU A 357 22.73 -19.84 -15.63
CA GLU A 357 22.25 -20.45 -16.85
C GLU A 357 21.99 -19.40 -17.95
N LYS A 358 21.47 -19.83 -19.08
CA LYS A 358 20.97 -18.91 -20.11
C LYS A 358 19.59 -18.42 -19.70
N GLU A 359 19.51 -17.15 -19.41
CA GLU A 359 18.30 -16.47 -18.92
C GLU A 359 17.92 -15.32 -19.84
N GLU A 360 16.68 -14.86 -19.72
CA GLU A 360 16.17 -13.66 -20.36
C GLU A 360 15.96 -12.59 -19.28
N LEU A 361 16.43 -11.36 -19.53
CA LEU A 361 16.21 -10.23 -18.62
C LEU A 361 14.80 -9.66 -18.86
N GLU A 362 13.90 -9.87 -17.93
CA GLU A 362 12.51 -9.44 -18.02
C GLU A 362 12.28 -8.04 -17.43
N ALA A 363 12.94 -7.72 -16.30
CA ALA A 363 12.74 -6.46 -15.60
C ALA A 363 14.01 -5.90 -14.98
N VAL A 364 14.05 -4.60 -14.75
CA VAL A 364 15.10 -3.89 -14.01
C VAL A 364 14.46 -2.96 -12.99
N GLY A 365 14.77 -3.17 -11.70
CA GLY A 365 14.35 -2.30 -10.62
C GLY A 365 15.45 -1.34 -10.17
N PHE A 366 15.07 -0.16 -9.70
CA PHE A 366 15.98 0.83 -9.11
C PHE A 366 15.23 1.79 -8.18
N TYR A 367 15.99 2.44 -7.29
CA TYR A 367 15.45 3.48 -6.42
C TYR A 367 15.49 4.83 -7.12
N ALA A 368 14.34 5.44 -7.37
CA ALA A 368 14.23 6.82 -7.82
C ALA A 368 14.05 7.74 -6.60
N THR A 369 14.96 8.70 -6.43
CA THR A 369 15.00 9.60 -5.25
C THR A 369 14.46 11.00 -5.53
N GLY A 370 13.91 11.24 -6.70
CA GLY A 370 13.34 12.51 -7.12
C GLY A 370 12.13 12.32 -8.02
N GLU A 371 11.18 13.23 -7.92
CA GLU A 371 10.05 13.30 -8.83
C GLU A 371 10.49 13.61 -10.27
N ASN A 372 9.76 13.08 -11.24
CA ASN A 372 10.01 13.32 -12.67
C ASN A 372 11.44 12.95 -13.13
N THR A 373 12.04 11.91 -12.54
CA THR A 373 13.36 11.42 -12.92
C THR A 373 13.29 10.73 -14.28
N SER A 374 13.98 11.27 -15.28
CA SER A 374 14.14 10.62 -16.58
C SER A 374 15.27 9.59 -16.51
N TYR A 375 15.05 8.40 -17.04
CA TYR A 375 16.04 7.32 -17.04
C TYR A 375 16.10 6.59 -18.38
N GLN A 376 17.24 5.94 -18.63
CA GLN A 376 17.44 5.01 -19.73
C GLN A 376 18.20 3.80 -19.21
N VAL A 377 17.73 2.61 -19.57
CA VAL A 377 18.34 1.34 -19.18
C VAL A 377 19.08 0.76 -20.39
N TYR A 378 20.30 0.31 -20.17
CA TYR A 378 21.14 -0.35 -21.16
C TYR A 378 21.61 -1.68 -20.61
N THR A 379 21.54 -2.73 -21.43
CA THR A 379 22.20 -4.01 -21.17
C THR A 379 23.47 -4.09 -21.99
N VAL A 380 24.59 -4.45 -21.35
CA VAL A 380 25.88 -4.65 -21.99
C VAL A 380 26.32 -6.08 -21.72
N THR A 381 26.47 -6.86 -22.77
CA THR A 381 27.06 -8.20 -22.71
C THR A 381 28.56 -8.09 -22.91
N ASP A 382 29.35 -8.89 -22.19
CA ASP A 382 30.81 -8.91 -22.26
C ASP A 382 31.47 -7.56 -21.89
N ALA A 383 31.16 -7.07 -20.68
CA ALA A 383 31.86 -5.92 -20.11
C ALA A 383 33.30 -6.33 -19.75
N GLU A 384 34.24 -6.11 -20.69
CA GLU A 384 35.67 -6.13 -20.41
C GLU A 384 36.19 -4.80 -19.81
#